data_58d826c25b3616793db271806ecb6f3b
#
_entry.id   58d826c25b3616793db271806ecb6f3b
#
_cell.length_a   1.000
_cell.length_b   1.000
_cell.length_c   1.000
_cell.angle_alpha   90.00
_cell.angle_beta   90.00
_cell.angle_gamma   90.00
#
_symmetry.space_group_name_H-M   'P 1'
#
loop_
_entity.id
_entity.type
_entity.pdbx_description
1 polymer ?
#
loop_
_entity_poly.entity_id
_entity_poly.type
_entity_poly.pdbx_seq_one_letter_code
_entity_poly.pdbx_strand_id
1 'polypeptide(L)'
;DQMMFLANHGYRVIAHDRRGHGLSGKPWHGNHMNDYADDLAQLIEALDLNDVTLVGHSTGGGEVARYIGRHGTGRVKAAVLVGAVTPQMGQSDANPNGVPMAVFDGIRQGVQADRAQFFKDLTGPFYGFNREGAKDSQGMRDTFWLQGMQCSLRAAYECIKQFSETDFTDDLRS
;
A
#
# COMPACT_ATOMS: atom_id res chain seq x y z
N ASP A 1 -7.51 -13.49 -5.07
CA ASP A 1 -7.12 -14.78 -4.47
C ASP A 1 -7.32 -14.75 -2.96
N GLN A 2 -6.76 -13.78 -2.19
CA GLN A 2 -6.85 -13.71 -0.73
C GLN A 2 -8.30 -13.60 -0.24
N MET A 3 -9.14 -12.76 -0.89
CA MET A 3 -10.55 -12.62 -0.51
C MET A 3 -11.30 -13.95 -0.62
N MET A 4 -11.11 -14.68 -1.74
CA MET A 4 -11.74 -15.99 -1.95
C MET A 4 -11.27 -17.01 -0.92
N PHE A 5 -9.97 -17.04 -0.63
CA PHE A 5 -9.41 -17.92 0.38
C PHE A 5 -10.04 -17.67 1.76
N LEU A 6 -10.05 -16.43 2.24
CA LEU A 6 -10.59 -16.07 3.53
C LEU A 6 -12.12 -16.28 3.60
N ALA A 7 -12.85 -15.95 2.53
CA ALA A 7 -14.29 -16.18 2.47
C ALA A 7 -14.63 -17.67 2.58
N ASN A 8 -13.85 -18.55 1.93
CA ASN A 8 -14.01 -20.01 2.03
C ASN A 8 -13.67 -20.55 3.44
N HIS A 9 -13.01 -19.76 4.28
CA HIS A 9 -12.74 -20.07 5.69
C HIS A 9 -13.69 -19.39 6.66
N GLY A 10 -14.84 -18.87 6.17
CA GLY A 10 -15.92 -18.35 7.00
C GLY A 10 -15.76 -16.88 7.41
N TYR A 11 -14.83 -16.13 6.83
CA TYR A 11 -14.67 -14.70 7.10
C TYR A 11 -15.55 -13.85 6.16
N ARG A 12 -16.15 -12.78 6.70
CA ARG A 12 -16.63 -11.67 5.88
C ARG A 12 -15.42 -10.85 5.44
N VAL A 13 -15.15 -10.81 4.15
CA VAL A 13 -13.97 -10.15 3.59
C VAL A 13 -14.36 -8.92 2.78
N ILE A 14 -13.71 -7.81 3.05
CA ILE A 14 -13.90 -6.54 2.34
C ILE A 14 -12.53 -6.09 1.83
N ALA A 15 -12.43 -5.79 0.55
CA ALA A 15 -11.29 -5.12 -0.04
C ALA A 15 -11.79 -3.90 -0.81
N HIS A 16 -11.15 -2.77 -0.61
CA HIS A 16 -11.47 -1.54 -1.32
C HIS A 16 -10.29 -1.10 -2.19
N ASP A 17 -10.59 -0.42 -3.26
CA ASP A 17 -9.58 0.32 -4.00
C ASP A 17 -9.31 1.64 -3.28
N ARG A 18 -8.05 1.91 -2.94
CA ARG A 18 -7.64 3.20 -2.38
C ARG A 18 -7.98 4.31 -3.36
N ARG A 19 -8.29 5.53 -2.85
CA ARG A 19 -8.42 6.71 -3.72
C ARG A 19 -7.26 6.81 -4.72
N GLY A 20 -7.54 7.22 -5.94
CA GLY A 20 -6.57 7.28 -7.02
C GLY A 20 -6.29 5.94 -7.72
N HIS A 21 -6.80 4.82 -7.20
CA HIS A 21 -6.54 3.46 -7.69
C HIS A 21 -7.83 2.74 -8.11
N GLY A 22 -7.69 1.75 -8.98
CA GLY A 22 -8.76 0.84 -9.38
C GLY A 22 -10.03 1.55 -9.83
N LEU A 23 -11.16 1.18 -9.24
CA LEU A 23 -12.48 1.72 -9.52
C LEU A 23 -12.84 2.93 -8.63
N SER A 24 -12.05 3.23 -7.59
CA SER A 24 -12.27 4.38 -6.74
C SER A 24 -12.02 5.71 -7.46
N GLY A 25 -12.59 6.79 -6.93
CA GLY A 25 -12.38 8.15 -7.44
C GLY A 25 -10.89 8.51 -7.55
N LYS A 26 -10.54 9.29 -8.55
CA LYS A 26 -9.16 9.71 -8.86
C LYS A 26 -8.98 11.22 -8.65
N PRO A 27 -9.08 11.70 -7.39
CA PRO A 27 -8.93 13.12 -7.10
C PRO A 27 -7.50 13.57 -7.37
N TRP A 28 -7.35 14.84 -7.74
CA TRP A 28 -6.04 15.46 -7.93
C TRP A 28 -5.29 15.69 -6.62
N HIS A 29 -6.04 15.96 -5.53
CA HIS A 29 -5.53 16.22 -4.18
C HIS A 29 -5.92 15.11 -3.21
N GLY A 30 -5.34 15.13 -2.01
CA GLY A 30 -5.68 14.17 -0.96
C GLY A 30 -5.00 12.81 -1.18
N ASN A 31 -3.78 12.79 -1.72
CA ASN A 31 -2.99 11.58 -1.89
C ASN A 31 -1.94 11.45 -0.76
N HIS A 32 -2.35 11.71 0.49
CA HIS A 32 -1.51 11.60 1.67
C HIS A 32 -1.91 10.42 2.55
N MET A 33 -0.99 9.93 3.36
CA MET A 33 -1.25 8.80 4.25
C MET A 33 -2.42 9.08 5.21
N ASN A 34 -2.58 10.32 5.66
CA ASN A 34 -3.71 10.71 6.49
C ASN A 34 -5.06 10.56 5.75
N ASP A 35 -5.11 10.97 4.49
CA ASP A 35 -6.34 10.85 3.67
C ASP A 35 -6.70 9.37 3.45
N TYR A 36 -5.70 8.50 3.27
CA TYR A 36 -5.93 7.06 3.11
C TYR A 36 -6.50 6.45 4.40
N ALA A 37 -5.95 6.81 5.56
CA ALA A 37 -6.46 6.37 6.86
C ALA A 37 -7.87 6.90 7.14
N ASP A 38 -8.16 8.15 6.77
CA ASP A 38 -9.46 8.77 6.94
C ASP A 38 -10.53 8.13 6.01
N ASP A 39 -10.15 7.75 4.79
CA ASP A 39 -11.02 6.97 3.88
C ASP A 39 -11.34 5.58 4.45
N LEU A 40 -10.34 4.90 5.03
CA LEU A 40 -10.55 3.62 5.68
C LEU A 40 -11.49 3.75 6.88
N ALA A 41 -11.35 4.83 7.68
CA ALA A 41 -12.25 5.10 8.80
C ALA A 41 -13.69 5.32 8.33
N GLN A 42 -13.89 6.12 7.28
CA GLN A 42 -15.21 6.35 6.69
C GLN A 42 -15.83 5.06 6.13
N LEU A 43 -15.02 4.19 5.51
CA LEU A 43 -15.50 2.89 5.02
C LEU A 43 -15.97 1.99 6.17
N ILE A 44 -15.19 1.90 7.24
CA ILE A 44 -15.51 1.11 8.44
C ILE A 44 -16.79 1.62 9.08
N GLU A 45 -16.96 2.94 9.18
CA GLU A 45 -18.14 3.57 9.73
C GLU A 45 -19.37 3.37 8.82
N ALA A 46 -19.25 3.64 7.53
CA ALA A 46 -20.34 3.53 6.56
C ALA A 46 -20.92 2.11 6.46
N LEU A 47 -20.09 1.10 6.68
CA LEU A 47 -20.49 -0.32 6.69
C LEU A 47 -20.81 -0.84 8.09
N ASP A 48 -20.76 0.01 9.12
CA ASP A 48 -20.91 -0.31 10.54
C ASP A 48 -20.12 -1.56 10.96
N LEU A 49 -18.86 -1.58 10.60
CA LEU A 49 -17.98 -2.70 10.92
C LEU A 49 -17.45 -2.58 12.34
N ASN A 50 -17.49 -3.69 13.07
CA ASN A 50 -16.95 -3.82 14.41
C ASN A 50 -16.10 -5.09 14.48
N ASP A 51 -15.17 -5.16 15.43
CA ASP A 51 -14.23 -6.29 15.61
C ASP A 51 -13.45 -6.63 14.32
N VAL A 52 -13.10 -5.60 13.54
CA VAL A 52 -12.37 -5.80 12.27
C VAL A 52 -10.94 -6.26 12.49
N THR A 53 -10.50 -7.20 11.66
CA THR A 53 -9.08 -7.47 11.47
C THR A 53 -8.61 -6.70 10.23
N LEU A 54 -7.77 -5.69 10.44
CA LEU A 54 -7.15 -4.92 9.35
C LEU A 54 -5.95 -5.68 8.80
N VAL A 55 -5.87 -5.82 7.49
CA VAL A 55 -4.73 -6.47 6.83
C VAL A 55 -4.11 -5.50 5.82
N GLY A 56 -2.88 -5.07 6.07
CA GLY A 56 -2.16 -4.14 5.21
C GLY A 56 -0.87 -4.73 4.66
N HIS A 57 -0.71 -4.74 3.33
CA HIS A 57 0.53 -5.10 2.66
C HIS A 57 1.28 -3.86 2.19
N SER A 58 2.60 -3.82 2.42
CA SER A 58 3.48 -2.72 1.96
C SER A 58 2.94 -1.34 2.41
N THR A 59 2.64 -0.45 1.48
CA THR A 59 2.01 0.86 1.74
C THR A 59 0.69 0.74 2.50
N GLY A 60 -0.07 -0.34 2.26
CA GLY A 60 -1.31 -0.61 3.00
C GLY A 60 -1.07 -0.91 4.48
N GLY A 61 0.09 -1.44 4.85
CA GLY A 61 0.49 -1.58 6.25
C GLY A 61 0.73 -0.22 6.92
N GLY A 62 1.28 0.75 6.19
CA GLY A 62 1.38 2.14 6.65
C GLY A 62 -0.01 2.79 6.85
N GLU A 63 -0.95 2.52 5.94
CA GLU A 63 -2.34 2.98 6.07
C GLU A 63 -3.02 2.41 7.32
N VAL A 64 -2.84 1.11 7.58
CA VAL A 64 -3.37 0.46 8.80
C VAL A 64 -2.76 1.07 10.06
N ALA A 65 -1.45 1.26 10.11
CA ALA A 65 -0.79 1.90 11.25
C ALA A 65 -1.30 3.34 11.45
N ARG A 66 -1.37 4.14 10.38
CA ARG A 66 -1.89 5.51 10.42
C ARG A 66 -3.37 5.56 10.83
N TYR A 67 -4.18 4.59 10.42
CA TYR A 67 -5.56 4.47 10.88
C TYR A 67 -5.61 4.31 12.41
N ILE A 68 -4.83 3.38 12.96
CA ILE A 68 -4.80 3.13 14.41
C ILE A 68 -4.33 4.38 15.17
N GLY A 69 -3.23 5.00 14.72
CA GLY A 69 -2.71 6.22 15.35
C GLY A 69 -3.68 7.40 15.34
N ARG A 70 -4.53 7.52 14.31
CA ARG A 70 -5.47 8.65 14.15
C ARG A 70 -6.86 8.38 14.69
N HIS A 71 -7.37 7.17 14.52
CA HIS A 71 -8.77 6.80 14.82
C HIS A 71 -8.90 5.83 15.98
N GLY A 72 -7.77 5.32 16.49
CA GLY A 72 -7.75 4.38 17.60
C GLY A 72 -8.20 2.96 17.22
N THR A 73 -8.38 2.13 18.24
CA THR A 73 -8.69 0.70 18.09
C THR A 73 -10.13 0.33 18.39
N GLY A 74 -11.02 1.29 18.62
CA GLY A 74 -12.39 1.05 19.10
C GLY A 74 -13.22 0.11 18.24
N ARG A 75 -12.94 0.01 16.95
CA ARG A 75 -13.59 -0.91 16.01
C ARG A 75 -12.67 -2.03 15.52
N VAL A 76 -11.42 -2.08 16.00
CA VAL A 76 -10.36 -2.98 15.51
C VAL A 76 -10.08 -4.07 16.52
N LYS A 77 -10.20 -5.33 16.10
CA LYS A 77 -9.84 -6.50 16.88
C LYS A 77 -8.36 -6.87 16.75
N ALA A 78 -7.83 -6.72 15.54
CA ALA A 78 -6.44 -7.05 15.23
C ALA A 78 -5.94 -6.31 14.00
N ALA A 79 -4.62 -6.14 13.89
CA ALA A 79 -3.95 -5.63 12.71
C ALA A 79 -2.88 -6.64 12.26
N VAL A 80 -2.84 -6.90 10.94
CA VAL A 80 -1.84 -7.77 10.30
C VAL A 80 -1.06 -6.94 9.30
N LEU A 81 0.23 -6.79 9.54
CA LEU A 81 1.14 -6.04 8.69
C LEU A 81 2.03 -7.00 7.90
N VAL A 82 1.91 -6.98 6.56
CA VAL A 82 2.63 -7.89 5.67
C VAL A 82 3.64 -7.08 4.86
N GLY A 83 4.94 -7.24 5.14
CA GLY A 83 5.99 -6.49 4.45
C GLY A 83 5.72 -4.98 4.44
N ALA A 84 5.23 -4.46 5.57
CA ALA A 84 4.78 -3.07 5.70
C ALA A 84 5.94 -2.08 5.63
N VAL A 85 5.62 -0.84 5.24
CA VAL A 85 6.59 0.27 5.14
C VAL A 85 6.93 0.90 6.50
N THR A 86 6.37 0.36 7.56
CA THR A 86 6.55 0.82 8.95
C THR A 86 7.83 0.26 9.58
N PRO A 87 8.43 0.94 10.58
CA PRO A 87 8.08 2.27 11.08
C PRO A 87 8.46 3.41 10.14
N GLN A 88 9.51 3.28 9.35
CA GLN A 88 9.96 4.24 8.35
C GLN A 88 10.81 3.52 7.31
N MET A 89 10.51 3.74 6.02
CA MET A 89 11.22 3.05 4.93
C MET A 89 12.46 3.82 4.48
N GLY A 90 12.35 5.14 4.35
CA GLY A 90 13.44 6.00 3.89
C GLY A 90 14.54 6.19 4.94
N GLN A 91 15.76 6.37 4.45
CA GLN A 91 16.90 6.72 5.29
C GLN A 91 16.73 8.12 5.89
N SER A 92 16.97 8.23 7.19
CA SER A 92 16.93 9.47 7.96
C SER A 92 17.83 9.36 9.19
N ASP A 93 17.94 10.44 9.96
CA ASP A 93 18.67 10.41 11.23
C ASP A 93 18.04 9.39 12.21
N ALA A 94 16.71 9.25 12.18
CA ALA A 94 15.98 8.29 13.01
C ALA A 94 16.06 6.85 12.44
N ASN A 95 16.33 6.69 11.14
CA ASN A 95 16.47 5.41 10.45
C ASN A 95 17.73 5.40 9.56
N PRO A 96 18.93 5.35 10.14
CA PRO A 96 20.19 5.42 9.38
C PRO A 96 20.38 4.23 8.42
N ASN A 97 19.74 3.10 8.67
CA ASN A 97 19.78 1.89 7.84
C ASN A 97 18.63 1.81 6.83
N GLY A 98 17.82 2.87 6.71
CA GLY A 98 16.73 2.95 5.75
C GLY A 98 17.22 2.96 4.31
N VAL A 99 16.27 2.83 3.38
CA VAL A 99 16.57 2.88 1.95
C VAL A 99 16.96 4.31 1.55
N PRO A 100 18.10 4.51 0.87
CA PRO A 100 18.52 5.85 0.43
C PRO A 100 17.46 6.54 -0.43
N MET A 101 17.26 7.84 -0.18
CA MET A 101 16.23 8.63 -0.91
C MET A 101 16.42 8.62 -2.43
N ALA A 102 17.65 8.52 -2.92
CA ALA A 102 17.96 8.41 -4.35
C ALA A 102 17.25 7.23 -5.03
N VAL A 103 16.98 6.13 -4.30
CA VAL A 103 16.21 4.98 -4.82
C VAL A 103 14.76 5.40 -5.11
N PHE A 104 14.13 6.13 -4.20
CA PHE A 104 12.76 6.61 -4.37
C PHE A 104 12.66 7.70 -5.44
N ASP A 105 13.69 8.54 -5.58
CA ASP A 105 13.77 9.52 -6.67
C ASP A 105 13.89 8.83 -8.03
N GLY A 106 14.62 7.72 -8.12
CA GLY A 106 14.64 6.87 -9.31
C GLY A 106 13.27 6.28 -9.65
N ILE A 107 12.50 5.84 -8.64
CA ILE A 107 11.13 5.38 -8.83
C ILE A 107 10.22 6.53 -9.36
N ARG A 108 10.33 7.73 -8.80
CA ARG A 108 9.59 8.92 -9.27
C ARG A 108 9.91 9.24 -10.74
N GLN A 109 11.19 9.22 -11.09
CA GLN A 109 11.65 9.44 -12.46
C GLN A 109 11.10 8.37 -13.42
N GLY A 110 11.16 7.09 -13.05
CA GLY A 110 10.61 6.01 -13.86
C GLY A 110 9.11 6.15 -14.10
N VAL A 111 8.35 6.48 -13.05
CA VAL A 111 6.89 6.72 -13.15
C VAL A 111 6.58 7.93 -14.03
N GLN A 112 7.40 8.98 -14.01
CA GLN A 112 7.19 10.17 -14.82
C GLN A 112 7.59 9.95 -16.30
N ALA A 113 8.66 9.20 -16.55
CA ALA A 113 9.19 8.99 -17.89
C ALA A 113 8.30 8.03 -18.71
N ASP A 114 8.06 6.84 -18.19
CA ASP A 114 7.19 5.83 -18.79
C ASP A 114 6.65 4.90 -17.71
N ARG A 115 5.52 5.26 -17.11
CA ARG A 115 4.87 4.46 -16.09
C ARG A 115 4.56 3.04 -16.54
N ALA A 116 4.16 2.87 -17.80
CA ALA A 116 3.74 1.58 -18.31
C ALA A 116 4.92 0.61 -18.37
N GLN A 117 6.06 1.05 -18.91
CA GLN A 117 7.26 0.23 -18.95
C GLN A 117 7.85 0.03 -17.55
N PHE A 118 7.90 1.10 -16.74
CA PHE A 118 8.38 1.02 -15.36
C PHE A 118 7.65 -0.05 -14.55
N PHE A 119 6.31 -0.11 -14.60
CA PHE A 119 5.54 -1.13 -13.89
C PHE A 119 5.76 -2.55 -14.44
N LYS A 120 6.01 -2.69 -15.74
CA LYS A 120 6.39 -4.00 -16.31
C LYS A 120 7.73 -4.47 -15.77
N ASP A 121 8.73 -3.60 -15.78
CA ASP A 121 10.09 -3.94 -15.32
C ASP A 121 10.11 -4.24 -13.81
N LEU A 122 9.30 -3.52 -13.02
CA LEU A 122 9.17 -3.71 -11.58
C LEU A 122 8.69 -5.13 -11.20
N THR A 123 7.94 -5.81 -12.07
CA THR A 123 7.39 -7.15 -11.76
C THR A 123 8.48 -8.19 -11.48
N GLY A 124 9.64 -8.07 -12.12
CA GLY A 124 10.77 -8.97 -11.92
C GLY A 124 11.26 -8.96 -10.46
N PRO A 125 11.80 -7.85 -9.98
CA PRO A 125 12.30 -7.75 -8.60
C PRO A 125 11.19 -7.82 -7.54
N PHE A 126 9.97 -7.32 -7.83
CA PHE A 126 8.87 -7.31 -6.87
C PHE A 126 8.43 -8.72 -6.48
N TYR A 127 8.28 -9.61 -7.44
CA TYR A 127 7.94 -11.01 -7.19
C TYR A 127 9.17 -11.92 -7.03
N GLY A 128 10.36 -11.37 -7.17
CA GLY A 128 11.60 -12.13 -7.10
C GLY A 128 11.82 -13.05 -8.32
N PHE A 129 11.20 -12.76 -9.46
CA PHE A 129 11.40 -13.53 -10.70
C PHE A 129 12.82 -13.40 -11.27
N ASN A 130 13.58 -12.42 -10.82
CA ASN A 130 15.00 -12.22 -11.13
C ASN A 130 15.93 -13.10 -10.28
N ARG A 131 15.41 -13.93 -9.37
CA ARG A 131 16.21 -14.83 -8.53
C ARG A 131 16.43 -16.17 -9.22
N GLU A 132 17.57 -16.80 -8.96
CA GLU A 132 17.86 -18.13 -9.45
C GLU A 132 16.79 -19.15 -8.99
N GLY A 133 16.32 -19.99 -9.91
CA GLY A 133 15.28 -20.99 -9.63
C GLY A 133 13.87 -20.44 -9.46
N ALA A 134 13.65 -19.14 -9.65
CA ALA A 134 12.32 -18.57 -9.57
C ALA A 134 11.41 -19.13 -10.66
N LYS A 135 10.15 -19.42 -10.28
CA LYS A 135 9.10 -19.79 -11.25
C LYS A 135 8.42 -18.50 -11.73
N ASP A 136 8.86 -18.02 -12.87
CA ASP A 136 8.24 -16.84 -13.50
C ASP A 136 6.85 -17.17 -14.04
N SER A 137 5.95 -16.22 -13.93
CA SER A 137 4.58 -16.31 -14.43
C SER A 137 4.20 -15.04 -15.18
N GLN A 138 4.07 -15.14 -16.49
CA GLN A 138 3.63 -14.01 -17.32
C GLN A 138 2.25 -13.52 -16.91
N GLY A 139 1.32 -14.41 -16.56
CA GLY A 139 0.00 -14.03 -16.08
C GLY A 139 0.03 -13.20 -14.80
N MET A 140 0.93 -13.50 -13.87
CA MET A 140 1.14 -12.66 -12.68
C MET A 140 1.72 -11.29 -13.03
N ARG A 141 2.69 -11.22 -13.93
CA ARG A 141 3.26 -9.97 -14.42
C ARG A 141 2.20 -9.09 -15.08
N ASP A 142 1.39 -9.67 -15.96
CA ASP A 142 0.34 -8.96 -16.68
C ASP A 142 -0.75 -8.45 -15.73
N THR A 143 -1.12 -9.25 -14.73
CA THR A 143 -2.10 -8.85 -13.70
C THR A 143 -1.58 -7.69 -12.86
N PHE A 144 -0.34 -7.76 -12.39
CA PHE A 144 0.30 -6.67 -11.65
C PHE A 144 0.35 -5.38 -12.47
N TRP A 145 0.81 -5.49 -13.72
CA TRP A 145 0.87 -4.35 -14.61
C TRP A 145 -0.50 -3.73 -14.86
N LEU A 146 -1.52 -4.55 -15.15
CA LEU A 146 -2.88 -4.09 -15.37
C LEU A 146 -3.43 -3.34 -14.16
N GLN A 147 -3.24 -3.88 -12.94
CA GLN A 147 -3.66 -3.21 -11.71
C GLN A 147 -2.92 -1.89 -11.50
N GLY A 148 -1.61 -1.86 -11.74
CA GLY A 148 -0.83 -0.63 -11.68
C GLY A 148 -1.31 0.44 -12.67
N MET A 149 -1.70 0.04 -13.88
CA MET A 149 -2.23 0.96 -14.90
C MET A 149 -3.61 1.52 -14.58
N GLN A 150 -4.38 0.90 -13.69
CA GLN A 150 -5.65 1.42 -13.19
C GLN A 150 -5.49 2.57 -12.19
N CYS A 151 -4.28 2.80 -11.68
CA CYS A 151 -3.97 3.95 -10.85
C CYS A 151 -3.88 5.25 -11.69
N SER A 152 -4.29 6.40 -11.14
CA SER A 152 -3.98 7.68 -11.78
C SER A 152 -2.48 7.98 -11.68
N LEU A 153 -1.93 8.69 -12.67
CA LEU A 153 -0.51 9.06 -12.65
C LEU A 153 -0.18 9.92 -11.40
N ARG A 154 -1.08 10.82 -11.04
CA ARG A 154 -0.92 11.66 -9.85
C ARG A 154 -0.86 10.83 -8.57
N ALA A 155 -1.79 9.90 -8.37
CA ALA A 155 -1.80 9.04 -7.20
C ALA A 155 -0.57 8.11 -7.17
N ALA A 156 -0.17 7.54 -8.31
CA ALA A 156 1.05 6.72 -8.40
C ALA A 156 2.29 7.50 -7.95
N TYR A 157 2.44 8.73 -8.42
CA TYR A 157 3.58 9.58 -8.08
C TYR A 157 3.58 10.01 -6.61
N GLU A 158 2.46 10.53 -6.11
CA GLU A 158 2.34 11.00 -4.72
C GLU A 158 2.45 9.87 -3.70
N CYS A 159 1.97 8.69 -4.04
CA CYS A 159 2.07 7.52 -3.17
C CYS A 159 3.53 7.15 -2.86
N ILE A 160 4.47 7.44 -3.78
CA ILE A 160 5.90 7.19 -3.55
C ILE A 160 6.38 7.97 -2.32
N LYS A 161 5.99 9.23 -2.20
CA LYS A 161 6.29 10.04 -1.01
C LYS A 161 5.70 9.42 0.25
N GLN A 162 4.46 8.94 0.16
CA GLN A 162 3.75 8.42 1.33
C GLN A 162 4.42 7.17 1.91
N PHE A 163 4.88 6.24 1.07
CA PHE A 163 5.53 5.04 1.58
C PHE A 163 7.02 5.23 1.89
N SER A 164 7.69 6.21 1.30
CA SER A 164 9.13 6.40 1.49
C SER A 164 9.50 7.38 2.60
N GLU A 165 8.67 8.40 2.86
CA GLU A 165 9.02 9.52 3.72
C GLU A 165 8.16 9.60 4.99
N THR A 166 7.06 8.84 5.07
CA THR A 166 6.21 8.88 6.27
C THR A 166 6.86 8.13 7.42
N ASP A 167 6.91 8.77 8.57
CA ASP A 167 7.27 8.15 9.85
C ASP A 167 5.98 7.68 10.56
N PHE A 168 5.91 6.40 10.89
CA PHE A 168 4.81 5.75 11.58
C PHE A 168 5.17 5.38 13.03
N THR A 169 6.28 5.87 13.54
CA THR A 169 6.78 5.49 14.88
C THR A 169 5.75 5.77 15.96
N ASP A 170 5.08 6.92 15.91
CA ASP A 170 4.07 7.29 16.90
C ASP A 170 2.76 6.51 16.69
N ASP A 171 2.40 6.20 15.45
CA ASP A 171 1.22 5.37 15.14
C ASP A 171 1.38 3.94 15.70
N LEU A 172 2.61 3.41 15.74
CA LEU A 172 2.89 2.06 16.26
C LEU A 172 2.95 1.99 17.79
N ARG A 173 2.94 3.13 18.48
CA ARG A 173 2.90 3.22 19.95
C ARG A 173 1.48 3.32 20.52
N SER A 174 0.49 3.45 19.65
CA SER A 174 -0.92 3.71 19.99
C SER A 174 -1.68 2.45 20.40
#